data_d3f1836dc1bd2831052d95f6a44aa5e4
#
_entry.id   d3f1836dc1bd2831052d95f6a44aa5e4
#
_cell.length_a   1.000
_cell.length_b   1.000
_cell.length_c   1.000
_cell.angle_alpha   90.00
_cell.angle_beta   90.00
_cell.angle_gamma   90.00
#
_symmetry.space_group_name_H-M   'P 1'
#
loop_
_entity.id
_entity.type
_entity.pdbx_description
1 polymer ?
#
loop_
_entity_poly.entity_id
_entity_poly.type
_entity_poly.pdbx_seq_one_letter_code
_entity_poly.pdbx_strand_id
1 'polypeptide(L)'
;MNNSKKWNYRRQSIVIKRSSPFYKEIDNLCFKSKNLFNATLYDERQTYFDTGKFKFYNKINKEFVKNNQPDYRALPAKVSKLTQMKVDQAIKSFLALKKSLNTGFKPHFPRYLKKDGRFVVEYEKGALSFKKKGFIRFSKTNIYIPTKLEKSVIQRVRLTPRAGYYLIEVLYRKPKIKYNKKKLTPQTRFASIDLGLNNLATVTSNVFEPLIINGKPIKSINQYYNKNLKKKQKLLPINQYTSNKIKQLSYKREMKLNDYLHKSAKFLVNYLVSQTIDILVIGTNKGWKQNINIGKRNNQNFVGIPFYKFKQILTYLCEENGIEIYEQEESYTSKASFLDGDFIPTYVQGKNTKHTFSGSRTCRGLYKTKNKKTLTLMLMVL
;
A
#
# COMPACT_ATOMS: atom_id res chain seq x y z
N MET A 1 6.32 -23.53 14.68
CA MET A 1 7.28 -23.22 13.60
C MET A 1 6.68 -22.19 12.66
N ASN A 2 7.36 -21.06 12.48
CA ASN A 2 6.84 -19.89 11.77
C ASN A 2 6.67 -20.15 10.26
N ASN A 3 5.44 -20.41 9.80
CA ASN A 3 5.09 -20.62 8.39
C ASN A 3 5.40 -19.42 7.48
N SER A 4 5.67 -18.25 8.05
CA SER A 4 6.02 -17.03 7.32
C SER A 4 7.38 -17.11 6.59
N LYS A 5 8.27 -18.01 7.00
CA LYS A 5 9.61 -18.15 6.39
C LYS A 5 9.61 -18.90 5.04
N LYS A 6 8.53 -19.65 4.71
CA LYS A 6 8.47 -20.50 3.50
C LYS A 6 7.69 -19.90 2.34
N TRP A 7 6.83 -18.87 2.57
CA TRP A 7 5.85 -18.43 1.61
C TRP A 7 5.86 -16.90 1.46
N ASN A 8 5.76 -16.45 0.21
CA ASN A 8 5.39 -15.09 -0.14
C ASN A 8 3.88 -15.05 -0.41
N TYR A 9 3.20 -14.00 0.07
CA TYR A 9 1.79 -13.79 -0.17
C TYR A 9 1.59 -12.81 -1.31
N ARG A 10 0.70 -13.15 -2.23
CA ARG A 10 0.38 -12.38 -3.44
C ARG A 10 -1.12 -12.16 -3.53
N ARG A 11 -1.48 -11.23 -4.38
CA ARG A 11 -2.85 -10.83 -4.59
C ARG A 11 -3.15 -10.74 -6.08
N GLN A 12 -4.19 -11.47 -6.54
CA GLN A 12 -4.85 -11.24 -7.82
C GLN A 12 -6.07 -10.36 -7.56
N SER A 13 -6.24 -9.27 -8.31
CA SER A 13 -7.35 -8.32 -8.13
C SER A 13 -8.26 -8.31 -9.35
N ILE A 14 -9.58 -8.37 -9.11
CA ILE A 14 -10.63 -8.28 -10.13
C ILE A 14 -11.50 -7.08 -9.77
N VAL A 15 -11.73 -6.20 -10.75
CA VAL A 15 -12.56 -5.01 -10.58
C VAL A 15 -14.01 -5.33 -10.91
N ILE A 16 -14.92 -5.05 -10.00
CA ILE A 16 -16.36 -5.18 -10.18
C ILE A 16 -16.96 -3.78 -10.30
N LYS A 17 -17.34 -3.41 -11.51
CA LYS A 17 -18.01 -2.14 -11.82
C LYS A 17 -19.52 -2.27 -11.57
N ARG A 18 -20.23 -1.13 -11.56
CA ARG A 18 -21.70 -1.11 -11.39
C ARG A 18 -22.47 -1.89 -12.47
N SER A 19 -21.90 -2.05 -13.67
CA SER A 19 -22.46 -2.84 -14.77
C SER A 19 -22.32 -4.36 -14.58
N SER A 20 -21.52 -4.80 -13.59
CA SER A 20 -21.34 -6.23 -13.33
C SER A 20 -22.62 -6.84 -12.73
N PRO A 21 -23.06 -8.05 -13.17
CA PRO A 21 -24.21 -8.73 -12.59
C PRO A 21 -24.05 -9.00 -11.09
N PHE A 22 -22.82 -9.14 -10.60
CA PHE A 22 -22.54 -9.40 -9.20
C PHE A 22 -22.48 -8.14 -8.33
N TYR A 23 -22.56 -6.93 -8.90
CA TYR A 23 -22.37 -5.69 -8.16
C TYR A 23 -23.36 -5.53 -7.02
N LYS A 24 -24.67 -5.72 -7.27
CA LYS A 24 -25.72 -5.56 -6.25
C LYS A 24 -25.56 -6.55 -5.09
N GLU A 25 -25.21 -7.80 -5.39
CA GLU A 25 -25.03 -8.83 -4.38
C GLU A 25 -23.80 -8.56 -3.52
N ILE A 26 -22.68 -8.14 -4.11
CA ILE A 26 -21.47 -7.72 -3.40
C ILE A 26 -21.73 -6.47 -2.53
N ASP A 27 -22.48 -5.50 -3.06
CA ASP A 27 -22.87 -4.30 -2.32
C ASP A 27 -23.66 -4.66 -1.05
N ASN A 28 -24.62 -5.57 -1.18
CA ASN A 28 -25.43 -6.06 -0.06
C ASN A 28 -24.59 -6.82 0.98
N LEU A 29 -23.67 -7.69 0.55
CA LEU A 29 -22.75 -8.38 1.46
C LEU A 29 -21.89 -7.38 2.24
N CYS A 30 -21.33 -6.36 1.57
CA CYS A 30 -20.53 -5.32 2.21
C CYS A 30 -21.37 -4.43 3.15
N PHE A 31 -22.65 -4.23 2.85
CA PHE A 31 -23.57 -3.54 3.74
C PHE A 31 -23.85 -4.37 5.00
N LYS A 32 -24.19 -5.66 4.85
CA LYS A 32 -24.38 -6.60 5.97
C LYS A 32 -23.13 -6.71 6.86
N SER A 33 -21.95 -6.75 6.24
CA SER A 33 -20.67 -6.77 6.97
C SER A 33 -20.47 -5.49 7.81
N LYS A 34 -20.86 -4.32 7.28
CA LYS A 34 -20.84 -3.05 8.04
C LYS A 34 -21.79 -3.09 9.22
N ASN A 35 -23.00 -3.64 9.05
CA ASN A 35 -23.95 -3.78 10.16
C ASN A 35 -23.37 -4.66 11.27
N LEU A 36 -22.88 -5.84 10.92
CA LEU A 36 -22.26 -6.76 11.89
C LEU A 36 -21.03 -6.14 12.58
N PHE A 37 -20.19 -5.40 11.85
CA PHE A 37 -19.07 -4.67 12.46
C PHE A 37 -19.58 -3.70 13.53
N ASN A 38 -20.61 -2.91 13.21
CA ASN A 38 -21.18 -1.94 14.16
C ASN A 38 -21.87 -2.62 15.35
N ALA A 39 -22.60 -3.71 15.14
CA ALA A 39 -23.22 -4.47 16.21
C ALA A 39 -22.17 -5.08 17.16
N THR A 40 -21.09 -5.65 16.61
CA THR A 40 -19.98 -6.18 17.41
C THR A 40 -19.24 -5.07 18.16
N LEU A 41 -18.99 -3.93 17.52
CA LEU A 41 -18.34 -2.80 18.17
C LEU A 41 -19.22 -2.19 19.28
N TYR A 42 -20.53 -2.20 19.09
CA TYR A 42 -21.48 -1.76 20.12
C TYR A 42 -21.37 -2.64 21.38
N ASP A 43 -21.44 -3.95 21.21
CA ASP A 43 -21.35 -4.91 22.30
C ASP A 43 -20.00 -4.79 23.07
N GLU A 44 -18.87 -4.67 22.33
CA GLU A 44 -17.55 -4.42 22.91
C GLU A 44 -17.50 -3.12 23.72
N ARG A 45 -18.09 -2.05 23.21
CA ARG A 45 -18.06 -0.74 23.85
C ARG A 45 -18.94 -0.71 25.12
N GLN A 46 -20.15 -1.29 25.06
CA GLN A 46 -21.02 -1.38 26.23
C GLN A 46 -20.32 -2.20 27.33
N THR A 47 -19.82 -3.39 27.00
CA THR A 47 -19.08 -4.21 27.96
C THR A 47 -17.90 -3.46 28.59
N TYR A 48 -17.14 -2.69 27.77
CA TYR A 48 -16.03 -1.91 28.31
C TYR A 48 -16.48 -0.77 29.22
N PHE A 49 -17.58 -0.09 28.91
CA PHE A 49 -18.10 1.00 29.75
C PHE A 49 -18.66 0.46 31.07
N ASP A 50 -19.29 -0.73 31.04
CA ASP A 50 -19.90 -1.34 32.23
C ASP A 50 -18.85 -2.02 33.13
N THR A 51 -17.83 -2.63 32.57
CA THR A 51 -16.91 -3.51 33.31
C THR A 51 -15.44 -3.05 33.29
N GLY A 52 -15.08 -2.04 32.50
CA GLY A 52 -13.70 -1.63 32.27
C GLY A 52 -12.87 -2.63 31.45
N LYS A 53 -13.46 -3.75 30.98
CA LYS A 53 -12.76 -4.82 30.27
C LYS A 53 -13.37 -5.09 28.90
N PHE A 54 -12.51 -5.42 27.91
CA PHE A 54 -12.96 -5.84 26.60
C PHE A 54 -13.36 -7.32 26.58
N LYS A 55 -14.44 -7.63 25.87
CA LYS A 55 -15.00 -8.96 25.77
C LYS A 55 -14.36 -9.81 24.67
N PHE A 56 -13.88 -9.18 23.61
CA PHE A 56 -13.30 -9.78 22.40
C PHE A 56 -14.22 -10.79 21.66
N TYR A 57 -13.94 -10.98 20.38
CA TYR A 57 -14.80 -11.68 19.43
C TYR A 57 -15.17 -13.12 19.85
N ASN A 58 -14.31 -13.84 20.56
CA ASN A 58 -14.59 -15.25 20.94
C ASN A 58 -15.84 -15.38 21.83
N LYS A 59 -15.99 -14.47 22.79
CA LYS A 59 -17.16 -14.44 23.70
C LYS A 59 -18.37 -13.90 22.93
N ILE A 60 -18.22 -12.78 22.24
CA ILE A 60 -19.31 -12.16 21.45
C ILE A 60 -19.82 -13.12 20.37
N ASN A 61 -18.95 -13.87 19.72
CA ASN A 61 -19.35 -14.84 18.71
C ASN A 61 -20.27 -15.91 19.31
N LYS A 62 -19.92 -16.47 20.48
CA LYS A 62 -20.75 -17.47 21.18
C LYS A 62 -22.13 -16.90 21.52
N GLU A 63 -22.18 -15.66 22.03
CA GLU A 63 -23.43 -15.00 22.41
C GLU A 63 -24.28 -14.67 21.18
N PHE A 64 -23.68 -14.12 20.11
CA PHE A 64 -24.40 -13.81 18.87
C PHE A 64 -24.97 -15.08 18.20
N VAL A 65 -24.26 -16.21 18.30
CA VAL A 65 -24.76 -17.50 17.82
C VAL A 65 -25.93 -17.98 18.69
N LYS A 66 -25.80 -17.92 20.04
CA LYS A 66 -26.82 -18.35 20.98
C LYS A 66 -28.11 -17.49 20.85
N ASN A 67 -27.95 -16.20 20.74
CA ASN A 67 -29.08 -15.24 20.71
C ASN A 67 -29.61 -15.00 19.28
N ASN A 68 -29.18 -15.79 18.28
CA ASN A 68 -29.59 -15.63 16.87
C ASN A 68 -29.51 -14.19 16.35
N GLN A 69 -28.44 -13.46 16.72
CA GLN A 69 -28.27 -12.05 16.37
C GLN A 69 -28.43 -11.84 14.85
N PRO A 70 -29.34 -10.95 14.40
CA PRO A 70 -29.75 -10.85 13.00
C PRO A 70 -28.61 -10.53 12.04
N ASP A 71 -27.73 -9.56 12.36
CA ASP A 71 -26.60 -9.17 11.51
C ASP A 71 -25.56 -10.28 11.40
N TYR A 72 -25.38 -11.09 12.46
CA TYR A 72 -24.52 -12.25 12.43
C TYR A 72 -25.06 -13.34 11.51
N ARG A 73 -26.38 -13.61 11.57
CA ARG A 73 -27.04 -14.62 10.72
C ARG A 73 -27.20 -14.19 9.27
N ALA A 74 -27.14 -12.90 8.99
CA ALA A 74 -27.24 -12.35 7.63
C ALA A 74 -26.06 -12.69 6.71
N LEU A 75 -24.95 -13.17 7.26
CA LEU A 75 -23.73 -13.57 6.57
C LEU A 75 -23.42 -15.06 6.82
N PRO A 76 -22.59 -15.72 5.96
CA PRO A 76 -22.07 -17.05 6.26
C PRO A 76 -21.25 -17.03 7.56
N ALA A 77 -21.42 -18.01 8.44
CA ALA A 77 -20.82 -18.02 9.80
C ALA A 77 -19.30 -17.73 9.81
N LYS A 78 -18.53 -18.30 8.86
CA LYS A 78 -17.09 -18.03 8.74
C LYS A 78 -16.81 -16.56 8.37
N VAL A 79 -17.66 -15.95 7.55
CA VAL A 79 -17.56 -14.54 7.17
C VAL A 79 -17.90 -13.65 8.34
N SER A 80 -18.97 -13.97 9.09
CA SER A 80 -19.38 -13.24 10.29
C SER A 80 -18.26 -13.23 11.33
N LYS A 81 -17.67 -14.39 11.61
CA LYS A 81 -16.52 -14.51 12.51
C LYS A 81 -15.36 -13.61 12.11
N LEU A 82 -15.01 -13.60 10.81
CA LEU A 82 -13.91 -12.75 10.29
C LEU A 82 -14.23 -11.26 10.42
N THR A 83 -15.50 -10.86 10.26
CA THR A 83 -15.94 -9.46 10.47
C THR A 83 -15.78 -9.06 11.93
N GLN A 84 -16.17 -9.91 12.88
CA GLN A 84 -15.99 -9.67 14.32
C GLN A 84 -14.50 -9.55 14.68
N MET A 85 -13.64 -10.43 14.13
CA MET A 85 -12.18 -10.34 14.34
C MET A 85 -11.58 -9.01 13.85
N LYS A 86 -12.23 -8.30 12.90
CA LYS A 86 -11.80 -6.94 12.48
C LYS A 86 -12.08 -5.89 13.55
N VAL A 87 -13.13 -6.06 14.34
CA VAL A 87 -13.39 -5.20 15.52
C VAL A 87 -12.30 -5.39 16.55
N ASP A 88 -11.97 -6.65 16.91
CA ASP A 88 -10.85 -6.96 17.80
C ASP A 88 -9.53 -6.31 17.34
N GLN A 89 -9.24 -6.41 16.03
CA GLN A 89 -8.04 -5.78 15.46
C GLN A 89 -8.03 -4.26 15.65
N ALA A 90 -9.18 -3.60 15.47
CA ALA A 90 -9.32 -2.16 15.69
C ALA A 90 -9.13 -1.78 17.16
N ILE A 91 -9.70 -2.55 18.08
CA ILE A 91 -9.54 -2.36 19.54
C ILE A 91 -8.09 -2.60 19.98
N LYS A 92 -7.47 -3.69 19.52
CA LYS A 92 -6.04 -3.98 19.81
C LYS A 92 -5.13 -2.87 19.31
N SER A 93 -5.41 -2.31 18.13
CA SER A 93 -4.66 -1.17 17.58
C SER A 93 -4.82 0.08 18.47
N PHE A 94 -6.04 0.37 18.92
CA PHE A 94 -6.33 1.44 19.87
C PHE A 94 -5.56 1.27 21.17
N LEU A 95 -5.59 0.07 21.77
CA LEU A 95 -4.87 -0.24 23.02
C LEU A 95 -3.34 -0.14 22.85
N ALA A 96 -2.80 -0.59 21.73
CA ALA A 96 -1.38 -0.46 21.42
C ALA A 96 -0.96 1.02 21.32
N LEU A 97 -1.75 1.85 20.62
CA LEU A 97 -1.53 3.29 20.56
C LEU A 97 -1.65 3.96 21.94
N LYS A 98 -2.61 3.54 22.76
CA LYS A 98 -2.77 4.06 24.15
C LYS A 98 -1.56 3.76 25.03
N LYS A 99 -0.89 2.62 24.81
CA LYS A 99 0.34 2.24 25.56
C LYS A 99 1.58 2.99 25.08
N SER A 100 1.63 3.40 23.81
CA SER A 100 2.80 4.06 23.21
C SER A 100 2.87 5.57 23.44
N LEU A 101 2.20 6.10 24.47
CA LEU A 101 1.89 7.52 24.72
C LEU A 101 3.07 8.38 25.22
N ASN A 102 4.25 8.29 24.60
CA ASN A 102 5.28 9.33 24.75
C ASN A 102 5.20 10.45 23.69
N THR A 103 4.15 10.50 22.87
CA THR A 103 4.12 11.33 21.66
C THR A 103 3.11 12.48 21.67
N GLY A 104 2.47 12.78 22.79
CA GLY A 104 1.40 13.83 22.85
C GLY A 104 0.13 13.52 22.05
N PHE A 105 0.08 12.40 21.33
CA PHE A 105 -1.11 11.98 20.57
C PHE A 105 -2.10 11.23 21.45
N LYS A 106 -3.36 11.73 21.53
CA LYS A 106 -4.45 11.09 22.26
C LYS A 106 -5.25 10.17 21.30
N PRO A 107 -5.09 8.84 21.37
CA PRO A 107 -5.83 7.94 20.50
C PRO A 107 -7.33 7.94 20.82
N HIS A 108 -8.15 7.89 19.78
CA HIS A 108 -9.59 7.80 19.92
C HIS A 108 -10.05 6.34 19.83
N PHE A 109 -11.11 6.04 20.57
CA PHE A 109 -11.79 4.75 20.48
C PHE A 109 -12.29 4.50 19.04
N PRO A 110 -12.29 3.25 18.53
CA PRO A 110 -12.82 2.95 17.20
C PRO A 110 -14.24 3.49 17.03
N ARG A 111 -14.49 4.16 15.89
CA ARG A 111 -15.80 4.77 15.59
C ARG A 111 -16.69 3.79 14.83
N TYR A 112 -18.00 3.95 14.99
CA TYR A 112 -18.97 3.25 14.14
C TYR A 112 -18.81 3.64 12.67
N LEU A 113 -19.03 2.68 11.81
CA LEU A 113 -19.11 2.91 10.37
C LEU A 113 -20.42 3.64 10.02
N LYS A 114 -20.42 4.50 9.02
CA LYS A 114 -21.58 5.29 8.60
C LYS A 114 -22.79 4.40 8.28
N LYS A 115 -24.01 4.90 8.55
CA LYS A 115 -25.28 4.17 8.36
C LYS A 115 -25.41 3.57 6.96
N ASP A 116 -25.08 4.34 5.93
CA ASP A 116 -25.10 3.95 4.52
C ASP A 116 -23.75 3.42 3.99
N GLY A 117 -22.78 3.20 4.89
CA GLY A 117 -21.42 2.74 4.56
C GLY A 117 -21.39 1.27 4.11
N ARG A 118 -20.19 0.85 3.71
CA ARG A 118 -19.85 -0.53 3.31
C ARG A 118 -18.58 -0.95 4.02
N PHE A 119 -18.49 -2.23 4.39
CA PHE A 119 -17.29 -2.76 5.01
C PHE A 119 -16.76 -3.97 4.22
N VAL A 120 -15.49 -4.26 4.41
CA VAL A 120 -14.83 -5.40 3.73
C VAL A 120 -15.47 -6.71 4.16
N VAL A 121 -15.60 -7.63 3.19
CA VAL A 121 -16.05 -9.00 3.44
C VAL A 121 -14.90 -9.94 3.12
N GLU A 122 -14.59 -10.87 4.01
CA GLU A 122 -13.53 -11.85 3.81
C GLU A 122 -14.10 -13.27 3.82
N TYR A 123 -13.70 -14.06 2.82
CA TYR A 123 -14.02 -15.47 2.69
C TYR A 123 -12.74 -16.29 2.84
N GLU A 124 -12.64 -17.11 3.86
CA GLU A 124 -11.59 -18.13 3.97
C GLU A 124 -11.84 -19.30 3.03
N LYS A 125 -10.80 -20.08 2.76
CA LYS A 125 -10.84 -21.24 1.86
C LYS A 125 -12.03 -22.17 2.12
N GLY A 126 -12.40 -22.40 3.39
CA GLY A 126 -13.52 -23.27 3.76
C GLY A 126 -14.92 -22.66 3.50
N ALA A 127 -15.01 -21.38 3.12
CA ALA A 127 -16.25 -20.71 2.69
C ALA A 127 -16.28 -20.47 1.16
N LEU A 128 -15.34 -21.10 0.43
CA LEU A 128 -15.22 -21.03 -1.04
C LEU A 128 -15.44 -22.42 -1.64
N SER A 129 -16.10 -22.46 -2.79
CA SER A 129 -16.27 -23.68 -3.57
C SER A 129 -15.45 -23.60 -4.86
N PHE A 130 -14.77 -24.71 -5.18
CA PHE A 130 -13.92 -24.88 -6.37
C PHE A 130 -14.40 -26.01 -7.26
N LYS A 131 -15.70 -26.39 -7.18
CA LYS A 131 -16.27 -27.52 -7.95
C LYS A 131 -16.16 -27.30 -9.46
N LYS A 132 -16.33 -26.06 -9.94
CA LYS A 132 -16.13 -25.72 -11.35
C LYS A 132 -14.68 -25.33 -11.58
N LYS A 133 -13.97 -26.06 -12.44
CA LYS A 133 -12.57 -25.78 -12.81
C LYS A 133 -12.42 -24.36 -13.36
N GLY A 134 -11.42 -23.64 -12.91
CA GLY A 134 -11.17 -22.25 -13.33
C GLY A 134 -12.06 -21.19 -12.68
N PHE A 135 -12.91 -21.56 -11.69
CA PHE A 135 -13.78 -20.62 -11.00
C PHE A 135 -13.75 -20.80 -9.48
N ILE A 136 -13.93 -19.69 -8.77
CA ILE A 136 -14.17 -19.65 -7.33
C ILE A 136 -15.62 -19.20 -7.12
N ARG A 137 -16.43 -20.01 -6.44
CA ARG A 137 -17.78 -19.65 -6.02
C ARG A 137 -17.79 -19.31 -4.53
N PHE A 138 -18.52 -18.27 -4.15
CA PHE A 138 -18.69 -17.84 -2.76
C PHE A 138 -19.86 -18.55 -2.11
N SER A 139 -19.71 -19.05 -0.89
CA SER A 139 -20.77 -19.76 -0.18
C SER A 139 -21.97 -18.86 0.11
N LYS A 140 -23.19 -19.41 -0.03
CA LYS A 140 -24.47 -18.69 0.14
C LYS A 140 -24.62 -17.47 -0.78
N THR A 141 -24.02 -17.52 -1.97
CA THR A 141 -24.16 -16.49 -3.00
C THR A 141 -24.20 -17.09 -4.40
N ASN A 142 -24.63 -16.29 -5.39
CA ASN A 142 -24.52 -16.59 -6.80
C ASN A 142 -23.25 -16.05 -7.44
N ILE A 143 -22.34 -15.49 -6.65
CA ILE A 143 -21.08 -14.90 -7.11
C ILE A 143 -20.10 -16.00 -7.44
N TYR A 144 -19.55 -15.96 -8.64
CA TYR A 144 -18.42 -16.75 -9.06
C TYR A 144 -17.44 -15.90 -9.88
N ILE A 145 -16.17 -16.15 -9.72
CA ILE A 145 -15.11 -15.40 -10.38
C ILE A 145 -14.12 -16.34 -11.09
N PRO A 146 -13.64 -15.98 -12.29
CA PRO A 146 -12.61 -16.78 -12.95
C PRO A 146 -11.28 -16.67 -12.22
N THR A 147 -10.54 -17.77 -12.18
CA THR A 147 -9.17 -17.80 -11.64
C THR A 147 -8.34 -18.85 -12.37
N LYS A 148 -7.05 -18.53 -12.57
CA LYS A 148 -6.03 -19.49 -13.02
C LYS A 148 -5.27 -20.12 -11.85
N LEU A 149 -5.58 -19.71 -10.61
CA LEU A 149 -4.90 -20.18 -9.41
C LEU A 149 -5.48 -21.53 -8.96
N GLU A 150 -4.60 -22.42 -8.56
CA GLU A 150 -5.01 -23.69 -7.93
C GLU A 150 -5.60 -23.47 -6.53
N LYS A 151 -6.55 -24.31 -6.16
CA LYS A 151 -7.15 -24.33 -4.82
C LYS A 151 -6.10 -24.43 -3.70
N SER A 152 -5.03 -25.18 -3.93
CA SER A 152 -3.96 -25.44 -2.96
C SER A 152 -3.29 -24.17 -2.46
N VAL A 153 -3.07 -23.19 -3.35
CA VAL A 153 -2.35 -21.95 -3.05
C VAL A 153 -3.26 -20.83 -2.53
N ILE A 154 -4.58 -20.88 -2.81
CA ILE A 154 -5.53 -19.85 -2.38
C ILE A 154 -5.73 -19.93 -0.87
N GLN A 155 -5.62 -18.78 -0.19
CA GLN A 155 -5.78 -18.65 1.24
C GLN A 155 -7.10 -17.99 1.62
N ARG A 156 -7.45 -16.91 0.93
CA ARG A 156 -8.59 -16.04 1.26
C ARG A 156 -9.03 -15.25 0.05
N VAL A 157 -10.32 -14.93 -0.03
CA VAL A 157 -10.83 -13.94 -0.97
C VAL A 157 -11.45 -12.79 -0.19
N ARG A 158 -11.14 -11.57 -0.60
CA ARG A 158 -11.61 -10.35 0.03
C ARG A 158 -12.44 -9.54 -0.96
N LEU A 159 -13.62 -9.08 -0.53
CA LEU A 159 -14.45 -8.12 -1.24
C LEU A 159 -14.23 -6.75 -0.61
N THR A 160 -13.53 -5.87 -1.29
CA THR A 160 -13.13 -4.56 -0.75
C THR A 160 -13.93 -3.45 -1.40
N PRO A 161 -14.76 -2.70 -0.65
CA PRO A 161 -15.46 -1.53 -1.17
C PRO A 161 -14.49 -0.41 -1.53
N ARG A 162 -14.71 0.20 -2.68
CA ARG A 162 -13.96 1.34 -3.19
C ARG A 162 -14.91 2.45 -3.63
N ALA A 163 -14.37 3.60 -4.01
CA ALA A 163 -15.15 4.73 -4.48
C ALA A 163 -15.87 4.44 -5.81
N GLY A 164 -17.06 3.83 -5.73
CA GLY A 164 -17.93 3.54 -6.89
C GLY A 164 -17.70 2.20 -7.61
N TYR A 165 -16.88 1.30 -7.03
CA TYR A 165 -16.64 -0.06 -7.51
C TYR A 165 -16.22 -0.98 -6.35
N TYR A 166 -16.12 -2.28 -6.61
CA TYR A 166 -15.58 -3.26 -5.66
C TYR A 166 -14.32 -3.90 -6.24
N LEU A 167 -13.38 -4.25 -5.35
CA LEU A 167 -12.27 -5.12 -5.68
C LEU A 167 -12.51 -6.49 -5.07
N ILE A 168 -12.45 -7.53 -5.90
CA ILE A 168 -12.30 -8.90 -5.43
C ILE A 168 -10.80 -9.20 -5.43
N GLU A 169 -10.27 -9.49 -4.26
CA GLU A 169 -8.85 -9.73 -4.06
C GLU A 169 -8.65 -11.19 -3.65
N VAL A 170 -8.11 -12.00 -4.55
CA VAL A 170 -7.75 -13.39 -4.24
C VAL A 170 -6.34 -13.40 -3.66
N LEU A 171 -6.23 -13.68 -2.37
CA LEU A 171 -4.96 -13.81 -1.68
C LEU A 171 -4.48 -15.24 -1.80
N TYR A 172 -3.26 -15.40 -2.29
CA TYR A 172 -2.64 -16.71 -2.48
C TYR A 172 -1.18 -16.71 -2.02
N ARG A 173 -0.67 -17.90 -1.74
CA ARG A 173 0.72 -18.12 -1.35
C ARG A 173 1.53 -18.59 -2.54
N LYS A 174 2.78 -18.14 -2.64
CA LYS A 174 3.78 -18.56 -3.60
C LYS A 174 5.04 -19.00 -2.84
N PRO A 175 5.72 -20.06 -3.21
CA PRO A 175 6.98 -20.43 -2.57
C PRO A 175 7.95 -19.24 -2.56
N LYS A 176 8.61 -19.02 -1.44
CA LYS A 176 9.66 -18.01 -1.35
C LYS A 176 10.91 -18.54 -2.02
N ILE A 177 11.44 -17.78 -2.97
CA ILE A 177 12.76 -18.06 -3.54
C ILE A 177 13.76 -17.85 -2.40
N LYS A 178 14.55 -18.89 -2.09
CA LYS A 178 15.64 -18.76 -1.14
C LYS A 178 16.79 -18.05 -1.85
N TYR A 179 17.18 -16.91 -1.34
CA TYR A 179 18.46 -16.31 -1.70
C TYR A 179 19.51 -16.82 -0.74
N ASN A 180 20.62 -17.31 -1.23
CA ASN A 180 21.82 -17.29 -0.43
C ASN A 180 22.22 -15.82 -0.38
N LYS A 181 22.20 -15.22 0.83
CA LYS A 181 22.70 -13.84 1.00
C LYS A 181 24.10 -13.80 0.41
N LYS A 182 24.22 -13.11 -0.72
CA LYS A 182 25.51 -12.92 -1.35
C LYS A 182 26.32 -11.98 -0.46
N LYS A 183 27.54 -12.38 -0.10
CA LYS A 183 28.50 -11.45 0.48
C LYS A 183 28.81 -10.40 -0.60
N LEU A 184 28.84 -9.13 -0.21
CA LEU A 184 29.29 -8.06 -1.09
C LEU A 184 30.75 -8.32 -1.45
N THR A 185 31.03 -8.48 -2.72
CA THR A 185 32.36 -8.63 -3.28
C THR A 185 32.57 -7.55 -4.36
N PRO A 186 33.80 -7.25 -4.75
CA PRO A 186 34.03 -6.30 -5.88
C PRO A 186 33.31 -6.67 -7.17
N GLN A 187 32.97 -7.97 -7.35
CA GLN A 187 32.27 -8.49 -8.52
C GLN A 187 30.75 -8.44 -8.38
N THR A 188 30.20 -8.06 -7.21
CA THR A 188 28.75 -7.98 -7.01
C THR A 188 28.15 -6.95 -7.95
N ARG A 189 27.16 -7.38 -8.74
CA ARG A 189 26.44 -6.52 -9.70
C ARG A 189 25.26 -5.86 -8.97
N PHE A 190 25.31 -4.57 -8.78
CA PHE A 190 24.25 -3.85 -8.06
C PHE A 190 23.72 -2.67 -8.86
N ALA A 191 22.50 -2.27 -8.52
CA ALA A 191 21.87 -1.05 -8.97
C ALA A 191 21.27 -0.30 -7.78
N SER A 192 21.19 1.02 -7.87
CA SER A 192 20.51 1.87 -6.89
C SER A 192 19.41 2.69 -7.55
N ILE A 193 18.36 3.02 -6.76
CA ILE A 193 17.21 3.80 -7.22
C ILE A 193 17.01 5.00 -6.31
N ASP A 194 17.03 6.20 -6.91
CA ASP A 194 16.47 7.43 -6.33
C ASP A 194 15.05 7.66 -6.86
N LEU A 195 14.09 7.91 -5.95
CA LEU A 195 12.67 8.13 -6.26
C LEU A 195 12.36 9.62 -6.28
N GLY A 196 11.93 10.13 -7.44
CA GLY A 196 11.74 11.55 -7.64
C GLY A 196 10.39 11.97 -8.24
N LEU A 197 10.21 13.29 -8.32
CA LEU A 197 8.98 13.91 -8.81
C LEU A 197 8.90 13.97 -10.35
N ASN A 198 9.96 14.40 -11.01
CA ASN A 198 10.03 14.53 -12.48
C ASN A 198 10.45 13.22 -13.12
N ASN A 199 11.38 12.55 -12.51
CA ASN A 199 11.76 11.18 -12.78
C ASN A 199 11.15 10.32 -11.67
N LEU A 200 10.32 9.35 -12.03
CA LEU A 200 9.71 8.42 -11.06
C LEU A 200 10.80 7.62 -10.36
N ALA A 201 11.81 7.22 -11.12
CA ALA A 201 13.02 6.57 -10.63
C ALA A 201 14.21 6.95 -11.53
N THR A 202 15.33 7.29 -10.92
CA THR A 202 16.63 7.33 -11.55
C THR A 202 17.40 6.12 -11.05
N VAL A 203 17.92 5.34 -11.95
CA VAL A 203 18.60 4.07 -11.64
C VAL A 203 20.03 4.16 -12.12
N THR A 204 20.96 3.85 -11.25
CA THR A 204 22.39 3.81 -11.53
C THR A 204 22.95 2.45 -11.16
N SER A 205 24.05 2.05 -11.75
CA SER A 205 24.65 0.73 -11.55
C SER A 205 26.14 0.77 -11.77
N ASN A 206 26.84 -0.23 -11.24
CA ASN A 206 28.25 -0.49 -11.55
C ASN A 206 28.46 -1.25 -12.88
N VAL A 207 27.38 -1.60 -13.61
CA VAL A 207 27.46 -2.44 -14.83
C VAL A 207 26.71 -1.89 -16.03
N PHE A 208 25.94 -0.82 -15.90
CA PHE A 208 25.21 -0.19 -17.01
C PHE A 208 25.07 1.32 -16.81
N GLU A 209 24.86 2.03 -17.93
CA GLU A 209 24.62 3.47 -17.93
C GLU A 209 23.33 3.87 -17.21
N PRO A 210 23.25 5.07 -16.63
CA PRO A 210 22.07 5.53 -15.88
C PRO A 210 20.78 5.44 -16.67
N LEU A 211 19.73 4.87 -16.05
CA LEU A 211 18.40 4.71 -16.60
C LEU A 211 17.41 5.63 -15.88
N ILE A 212 16.56 6.33 -16.64
CA ILE A 212 15.55 7.22 -16.10
C ILE A 212 14.14 6.71 -16.44
N ILE A 213 13.31 6.55 -15.42
CA ILE A 213 11.88 6.30 -15.58
C ILE A 213 11.12 7.62 -15.40
N ASN A 214 10.42 8.05 -16.44
CA ASN A 214 9.74 9.34 -16.49
C ASN A 214 8.60 9.43 -15.44
N GLY A 215 8.59 10.49 -14.62
CA GLY A 215 7.52 10.78 -13.64
C GLY A 215 6.42 11.72 -14.18
N LYS A 216 6.64 12.38 -15.34
CA LYS A 216 5.70 13.36 -15.90
C LYS A 216 4.30 12.78 -16.17
N PRO A 217 4.11 11.52 -16.64
CA PRO A 217 2.78 10.94 -16.80
C PRO A 217 1.98 10.90 -15.50
N ILE A 218 2.60 10.56 -14.37
CA ILE A 218 1.93 10.57 -13.05
C ILE A 218 1.51 11.97 -12.66
N LYS A 219 2.36 12.96 -12.89
CA LYS A 219 2.04 14.39 -12.66
C LYS A 219 0.84 14.83 -13.49
N SER A 220 0.83 14.52 -14.78
CA SER A 220 -0.28 14.85 -15.69
C SER A 220 -1.60 14.23 -15.24
N ILE A 221 -1.61 12.94 -14.89
CA ILE A 221 -2.79 12.25 -14.38
C ILE A 221 -3.32 12.93 -13.10
N ASN A 222 -2.43 13.30 -12.17
CA ASN A 222 -2.81 13.96 -10.93
C ASN A 222 -3.30 15.40 -11.15
N GLN A 223 -2.68 16.16 -12.02
CA GLN A 223 -3.10 17.54 -12.36
C GLN A 223 -4.48 17.54 -13.03
N TYR A 224 -4.70 16.66 -14.00
CA TYR A 224 -6.01 16.47 -14.61
C TYR A 224 -7.09 16.13 -13.58
N TYR A 225 -6.78 15.18 -12.70
CA TYR A 225 -7.68 14.79 -11.60
C TYR A 225 -8.01 15.96 -10.69
N ASN A 226 -7.02 16.68 -10.21
CA ASN A 226 -7.21 17.79 -9.28
C ASN A 226 -8.01 18.94 -9.89
N LYS A 227 -7.74 19.29 -11.17
CA LYS A 227 -8.49 20.32 -11.92
C LYS A 227 -9.97 19.94 -12.05
N ASN A 228 -10.25 18.69 -12.45
CA ASN A 228 -11.63 18.24 -12.65
C ASN A 228 -12.35 17.96 -11.32
N LEU A 229 -11.64 17.55 -10.27
CA LEU A 229 -12.19 17.39 -8.93
C LEU A 229 -12.73 18.72 -8.40
N LYS A 230 -11.93 19.79 -8.46
CA LYS A 230 -12.34 21.14 -8.04
C LYS A 230 -13.58 21.61 -8.79
N LYS A 231 -13.62 21.44 -10.12
CA LYS A 231 -14.79 21.82 -10.94
C LYS A 231 -16.05 21.08 -10.49
N LYS A 232 -15.94 19.77 -10.22
CA LYS A 232 -17.08 18.95 -9.79
C LYS A 232 -17.51 19.20 -8.35
N GLN A 233 -16.56 19.53 -7.46
CA GLN A 233 -16.88 19.87 -6.07
C GLN A 233 -17.64 21.18 -5.96
N LYS A 234 -17.34 22.19 -6.80
CA LYS A 234 -18.08 23.47 -6.84
C LYS A 234 -19.57 23.30 -7.21
N LEU A 235 -19.93 22.19 -7.88
CA LEU A 235 -21.29 21.90 -8.32
C LEU A 235 -22.05 21.02 -7.30
N LEU A 236 -21.46 20.72 -6.14
CA LEU A 236 -22.12 19.92 -5.11
C LEU A 236 -22.95 20.82 -4.19
N PRO A 237 -24.11 20.33 -3.71
CA PRO A 237 -24.87 20.99 -2.66
C PRO A 237 -24.02 21.17 -1.38
N ILE A 238 -24.45 22.11 -0.53
CA ILE A 238 -23.86 22.34 0.79
C ILE A 238 -23.87 21.01 1.58
N ASN A 239 -22.78 20.73 2.29
CA ASN A 239 -22.55 19.48 3.06
C ASN A 239 -22.42 18.19 2.23
N GLN A 240 -22.37 18.26 0.89
CA GLN A 240 -22.07 17.11 0.05
C GLN A 240 -20.62 17.17 -0.46
N TYR A 241 -19.79 16.20 -0.11
CA TYR A 241 -18.36 16.18 -0.47
C TYR A 241 -18.03 15.26 -1.65
N THR A 242 -18.97 14.45 -2.13
CA THR A 242 -18.74 13.48 -3.20
C THR A 242 -19.98 13.24 -4.05
N SER A 243 -19.78 12.78 -5.27
CA SER A 243 -20.86 12.37 -6.19
C SER A 243 -20.42 11.16 -7.02
N ASN A 244 -21.34 10.53 -7.76
CA ASN A 244 -21.00 9.44 -8.67
C ASN A 244 -19.98 9.87 -9.74
N LYS A 245 -20.07 11.10 -10.25
CA LYS A 245 -19.09 11.67 -11.20
C LYS A 245 -17.71 11.81 -10.59
N ILE A 246 -17.61 12.24 -9.31
CA ILE A 246 -16.33 12.31 -8.57
C ILE A 246 -15.77 10.92 -8.30
N LYS A 247 -16.60 9.95 -7.91
CA LYS A 247 -16.18 8.56 -7.71
C LYS A 247 -15.62 7.94 -8.99
N GLN A 248 -16.26 8.18 -10.15
CA GLN A 248 -15.76 7.74 -11.45
C GLN A 248 -14.43 8.39 -11.83
N LEU A 249 -14.27 9.69 -11.55
CA LEU A 249 -13.02 10.40 -11.78
C LEU A 249 -11.88 9.81 -10.93
N SER A 250 -12.14 9.53 -9.66
CA SER A 250 -11.19 8.90 -8.75
C SER A 250 -10.79 7.48 -9.20
N TYR A 251 -11.78 6.69 -9.64
CA TYR A 251 -11.54 5.38 -10.22
C TYR A 251 -10.62 5.44 -11.45
N LYS A 252 -10.93 6.32 -12.41
CA LYS A 252 -10.12 6.48 -13.63
C LYS A 252 -8.68 6.87 -13.31
N ARG A 253 -8.50 7.80 -12.33
CA ARG A 253 -7.16 8.17 -11.85
C ARG A 253 -6.42 6.97 -11.26
N GLU A 254 -7.07 6.23 -10.36
CA GLU A 254 -6.46 5.07 -9.70
C GLU A 254 -6.02 4.00 -10.70
N MET A 255 -6.85 3.69 -11.68
CA MET A 255 -6.53 2.70 -12.72
C MET A 255 -5.34 3.15 -13.57
N LYS A 256 -5.30 4.41 -14.03
CA LYS A 256 -4.18 4.94 -14.82
C LYS A 256 -2.87 4.94 -14.03
N LEU A 257 -2.90 5.35 -12.75
CA LEU A 257 -1.71 5.33 -11.88
C LEU A 257 -1.20 3.91 -11.66
N ASN A 258 -2.11 2.97 -11.37
CA ASN A 258 -1.75 1.57 -11.17
C ASN A 258 -1.12 0.96 -12.42
N ASP A 259 -1.70 1.17 -13.60
CA ASP A 259 -1.18 0.68 -14.87
C ASP A 259 0.24 1.20 -15.11
N TYR A 260 0.44 2.52 -14.95
CA TYR A 260 1.76 3.12 -15.15
C TYR A 260 2.81 2.57 -14.17
N LEU A 261 2.48 2.49 -12.87
CA LEU A 261 3.41 1.97 -11.86
C LEU A 261 3.79 0.51 -12.11
N HIS A 262 2.82 -0.34 -12.46
CA HIS A 262 3.11 -1.75 -12.75
C HIS A 262 3.94 -1.93 -14.01
N LYS A 263 3.64 -1.18 -15.09
CA LYS A 263 4.44 -1.21 -16.33
C LYS A 263 5.85 -0.72 -16.09
N SER A 264 6.02 0.39 -15.40
CA SER A 264 7.33 0.96 -15.06
C SER A 264 8.17 0.00 -14.19
N ALA A 265 7.56 -0.58 -13.15
CA ALA A 265 8.26 -1.53 -12.29
C ALA A 265 8.62 -2.82 -13.04
N LYS A 266 7.71 -3.35 -13.87
CA LYS A 266 7.99 -4.56 -14.65
C LYS A 266 9.10 -4.32 -15.70
N PHE A 267 9.06 -3.18 -16.39
CA PHE A 267 10.13 -2.78 -17.31
C PHE A 267 11.47 -2.73 -16.59
N LEU A 268 11.54 -2.02 -15.47
CA LEU A 268 12.77 -1.88 -14.70
C LEU A 268 13.31 -3.25 -14.24
N VAL A 269 12.47 -4.07 -13.62
CA VAL A 269 12.94 -5.37 -13.11
C VAL A 269 13.37 -6.30 -14.24
N ASN A 270 12.66 -6.30 -15.38
CA ASN A 270 13.10 -7.06 -16.56
C ASN A 270 14.48 -6.60 -17.06
N TYR A 271 14.72 -5.28 -17.07
CA TYR A 271 16.01 -4.71 -17.42
C TYR A 271 17.12 -5.11 -16.43
N LEU A 272 16.85 -5.03 -15.12
CA LEU A 272 17.79 -5.48 -14.09
C LEU A 272 18.14 -6.97 -14.23
N VAL A 273 17.15 -7.80 -14.55
CA VAL A 273 17.35 -9.25 -14.82
C VAL A 273 18.23 -9.46 -16.05
N SER A 274 17.97 -8.74 -17.16
CA SER A 274 18.82 -8.85 -18.37
C SER A 274 20.25 -8.40 -18.13
N GLN A 275 20.46 -7.48 -17.19
CA GLN A 275 21.78 -7.03 -16.75
C GLN A 275 22.35 -7.89 -15.62
N THR A 276 21.74 -9.03 -15.28
CA THR A 276 22.19 -9.95 -14.23
C THR A 276 22.50 -9.26 -12.88
N ILE A 277 21.66 -8.29 -12.47
CA ILE A 277 21.80 -7.56 -11.22
C ILE A 277 21.48 -8.48 -10.05
N ASP A 278 22.36 -8.53 -9.07
CA ASP A 278 22.22 -9.32 -7.84
C ASP A 278 21.47 -8.56 -6.77
N ILE A 279 21.74 -7.26 -6.64
CA ILE A 279 21.26 -6.41 -5.55
C ILE A 279 20.66 -5.13 -6.10
N LEU A 280 19.48 -4.76 -5.57
CA LEU A 280 18.85 -3.47 -5.80
C LEU A 280 18.76 -2.68 -4.48
N VAL A 281 19.42 -1.54 -4.44
CA VAL A 281 19.36 -0.58 -3.33
C VAL A 281 18.27 0.45 -3.62
N ILE A 282 17.33 0.64 -2.69
CA ILE A 282 16.27 1.65 -2.85
C ILE A 282 16.44 2.70 -1.78
N GLY A 283 16.66 3.94 -2.20
CA GLY A 283 16.70 5.08 -1.32
C GLY A 283 15.35 5.33 -0.64
N THR A 284 15.36 5.57 0.66
CA THR A 284 14.14 5.78 1.45
C THR A 284 14.35 6.79 2.55
N ASN A 285 13.37 7.69 2.73
CA ASN A 285 13.31 8.59 3.87
C ASN A 285 11.99 8.33 4.63
N LYS A 286 12.09 7.89 5.87
CA LYS A 286 10.91 7.69 6.73
C LYS A 286 10.21 9.03 6.98
N GLY A 287 8.89 9.07 6.73
CA GLY A 287 8.08 10.26 7.01
C GLY A 287 8.28 11.45 6.04
N TRP A 288 9.06 11.32 4.97
CA TRP A 288 9.38 12.41 4.02
C TRP A 288 8.19 13.16 3.41
N LYS A 289 6.97 12.57 3.45
CA LYS A 289 5.73 13.23 3.05
C LYS A 289 4.99 13.91 4.19
N GLN A 290 5.43 13.70 5.43
CA GLN A 290 4.81 14.33 6.61
C GLN A 290 5.43 15.71 6.81
N ASN A 291 4.58 16.72 7.04
CA ASN A 291 5.01 18.11 7.28
C ASN A 291 5.89 18.71 6.19
N ILE A 292 5.78 18.21 4.95
CA ILE A 292 6.57 18.72 3.83
C ILE A 292 6.09 20.11 3.43
N ASN A 293 7.00 21.08 3.35
CA ASN A 293 6.74 22.45 2.89
C ASN A 293 7.74 22.85 1.79
N ILE A 294 7.44 22.43 0.55
CA ILE A 294 8.19 22.77 -0.67
C ILE A 294 7.36 23.65 -1.61
N GLY A 295 6.39 24.39 -1.02
CA GLY A 295 5.43 25.22 -1.74
C GLY A 295 4.19 24.45 -2.22
N LYS A 296 3.04 25.13 -2.24
CA LYS A 296 1.70 24.57 -2.48
C LYS A 296 1.61 23.64 -3.71
N ARG A 297 2.17 24.07 -4.86
CA ARG A 297 2.15 23.31 -6.11
C ARG A 297 3.03 22.06 -6.04
N ASN A 298 4.23 22.19 -5.46
CA ASN A 298 5.14 21.06 -5.33
C ASN A 298 4.64 20.05 -4.30
N ASN A 299 4.08 20.50 -3.16
CA ASN A 299 3.45 19.62 -2.17
C ASN A 299 2.34 18.80 -2.81
N GLN A 300 1.43 19.42 -3.59
CA GLN A 300 0.35 18.71 -4.25
C GLN A 300 0.85 17.65 -5.24
N ASN A 301 1.90 17.97 -6.02
CA ASN A 301 2.48 17.03 -6.97
C ASN A 301 3.18 15.87 -6.24
N PHE A 302 3.98 16.17 -5.22
CA PHE A 302 4.78 15.18 -4.50
C PHE A 302 3.92 14.19 -3.68
N VAL A 303 2.93 14.71 -2.93
CA VAL A 303 2.01 13.88 -2.15
C VAL A 303 1.17 12.98 -3.05
N GLY A 304 0.86 13.45 -4.28
CA GLY A 304 0.07 12.70 -5.26
C GLY A 304 0.75 11.46 -5.86
N ILE A 305 2.08 11.30 -5.73
CA ILE A 305 2.81 10.13 -6.25
C ILE A 305 2.80 9.00 -5.21
N PRO A 306 2.32 7.81 -5.52
CA PRO A 306 2.29 6.70 -4.58
C PRO A 306 3.62 5.93 -4.54
N PHE A 307 4.72 6.56 -4.10
CA PHE A 307 6.07 5.97 -4.02
C PHE A 307 6.11 4.65 -3.25
N TYR A 308 5.44 4.60 -2.10
CA TYR A 308 5.38 3.37 -1.30
C TYR A 308 4.80 2.20 -2.09
N LYS A 309 3.75 2.45 -2.89
CA LYS A 309 3.16 1.43 -3.76
C LYS A 309 4.13 1.00 -4.86
N PHE A 310 4.85 1.95 -5.46
CA PHE A 310 5.87 1.64 -6.47
C PHE A 310 6.98 0.76 -5.87
N LYS A 311 7.47 1.14 -4.69
CA LYS A 311 8.46 0.34 -3.94
C LYS A 311 7.94 -1.08 -3.65
N GLN A 312 6.70 -1.23 -3.17
CA GLN A 312 6.11 -2.55 -2.95
C GLN A 312 6.04 -3.41 -4.22
N ILE A 313 5.73 -2.78 -5.39
CA ILE A 313 5.70 -3.48 -6.67
C ILE A 313 7.12 -3.93 -7.06
N LEU A 314 8.12 -3.07 -6.93
CA LEU A 314 9.52 -3.42 -7.17
C LEU A 314 9.97 -4.57 -6.27
N THR A 315 9.69 -4.47 -4.96
CA THR A 315 10.08 -5.47 -3.98
C THR A 315 9.59 -6.87 -4.37
N TYR A 316 8.29 -7.02 -4.65
CA TYR A 316 7.80 -8.35 -4.97
C TYR A 316 8.29 -8.86 -6.35
N LEU A 317 8.49 -7.98 -7.33
CA LEU A 317 9.02 -8.38 -8.64
C LEU A 317 10.49 -8.78 -8.54
N CYS A 318 11.31 -8.06 -7.78
CA CYS A 318 12.70 -8.43 -7.52
C CYS A 318 12.78 -9.76 -6.76
N GLU A 319 11.99 -9.94 -5.70
CA GLU A 319 11.88 -11.22 -5.00
C GLU A 319 11.51 -12.40 -5.91
N GLU A 320 10.67 -12.17 -6.92
CA GLU A 320 10.28 -13.21 -7.90
C GLU A 320 11.38 -13.56 -8.89
N ASN A 321 12.34 -12.67 -9.08
CA ASN A 321 13.44 -12.84 -10.05
C ASN A 321 14.82 -13.03 -9.39
N GLY A 322 14.88 -13.21 -8.08
CA GLY A 322 16.14 -13.51 -7.41
C GLY A 322 17.02 -12.31 -7.12
N ILE A 323 16.51 -11.08 -7.24
CA ILE A 323 17.23 -9.85 -6.92
C ILE A 323 17.02 -9.51 -5.46
N GLU A 324 18.08 -9.37 -4.68
CA GLU A 324 18.01 -8.96 -3.27
C GLU A 324 17.76 -7.45 -3.18
N ILE A 325 16.93 -7.02 -2.20
CA ILE A 325 16.62 -5.59 -2.01
C ILE A 325 17.13 -5.11 -0.67
N TYR A 326 17.82 -3.98 -0.72
CA TYR A 326 18.22 -3.20 0.45
C TYR A 326 17.54 -1.84 0.43
N GLU A 327 17.12 -1.38 1.60
CA GLU A 327 16.60 -0.03 1.81
C GLU A 327 17.68 0.79 2.51
N GLN A 328 18.11 1.88 1.86
CA GLN A 328 19.11 2.80 2.38
C GLN A 328 18.46 4.14 2.71
N GLU A 329 18.82 4.69 3.83
CA GLU A 329 18.43 6.05 4.24
C GLU A 329 19.20 7.08 3.40
N GLU A 330 18.50 8.10 2.85
CA GLU A 330 19.03 9.07 1.89
C GLU A 330 19.39 10.44 2.48
N SER A 331 19.43 10.59 3.80
CA SER A 331 19.78 11.88 4.39
C SER A 331 21.17 12.32 3.95
N TYR A 332 21.28 13.60 3.63
CA TYR A 332 22.51 14.27 3.18
C TYR A 332 23.08 13.83 1.84
N THR A 333 22.59 12.80 1.16
CA THR A 333 23.09 12.35 -0.16
C THR A 333 23.06 13.45 -1.23
N SER A 334 22.15 14.43 -1.12
CA SER A 334 22.08 15.58 -2.02
C SER A 334 23.05 16.72 -1.66
N LYS A 335 23.82 16.59 -0.56
CA LYS A 335 24.80 17.59 -0.08
C LYS A 335 26.21 17.07 -0.09
N ALA A 336 26.41 15.77 0.14
CA ALA A 336 27.70 15.12 0.12
C ALA A 336 28.17 14.85 -1.31
N SER A 337 29.45 14.99 -1.58
CA SER A 337 30.06 14.69 -2.86
C SER A 337 30.63 13.27 -2.86
N PHE A 338 30.02 12.39 -3.62
CA PHE A 338 30.57 11.04 -3.82
C PHE A 338 31.95 11.07 -4.51
N LEU A 339 32.11 11.95 -5.51
CA LEU A 339 33.38 12.06 -6.27
C LEU A 339 34.55 12.63 -5.43
N ASP A 340 34.23 13.41 -4.40
CA ASP A 340 35.23 13.99 -3.50
C ASP A 340 35.41 13.12 -2.24
N GLY A 341 34.72 11.98 -2.12
CA GLY A 341 34.83 11.05 -0.99
C GLY A 341 34.22 11.57 0.33
N ASP A 342 33.22 12.45 0.26
CA ASP A 342 32.57 12.96 1.47
C ASP A 342 31.92 11.84 2.29
N PHE A 343 32.10 11.87 3.60
CA PHE A 343 31.36 11.00 4.50
C PHE A 343 29.88 11.41 4.56
N ILE A 344 28.98 10.45 4.40
CA ILE A 344 27.53 10.68 4.47
C ILE A 344 27.03 10.31 5.88
N PRO A 345 26.68 11.31 6.72
CA PRO A 345 26.20 11.04 8.06
C PRO A 345 24.76 10.52 8.05
N THR A 346 24.41 9.71 9.04
CA THR A 346 23.03 9.26 9.26
C THR A 346 22.25 10.32 10.03
N TYR A 347 21.05 10.65 9.58
CA TYR A 347 20.17 11.60 10.28
C TYR A 347 19.64 11.01 11.59
N VAL A 348 19.83 11.74 12.69
CA VAL A 348 19.26 11.41 13.99
C VAL A 348 18.26 12.51 14.39
N GLN A 349 17.00 12.13 14.53
CA GLN A 349 15.93 13.06 14.90
C GLN A 349 16.23 13.75 16.25
N GLY A 350 16.16 15.08 16.26
CA GLY A 350 16.44 15.90 17.45
C GLY A 350 17.92 16.30 17.65
N LYS A 351 18.87 15.80 16.83
CA LYS A 351 20.26 16.27 16.82
C LYS A 351 20.48 17.21 15.62
N ASN A 352 20.66 18.49 15.88
CA ASN A 352 21.03 19.49 14.87
C ASN A 352 22.56 19.54 14.72
N THR A 353 23.16 18.53 14.07
CA THR A 353 24.59 18.55 13.74
C THR A 353 24.81 19.25 12.41
N LYS A 354 25.63 20.31 12.41
CA LYS A 354 26.09 20.94 11.18
C LYS A 354 27.16 20.04 10.55
N HIS A 355 26.93 19.62 9.30
CA HIS A 355 27.91 18.87 8.51
C HIS A 355 28.42 19.76 7.38
N THR A 356 29.71 19.79 7.18
CA THR A 356 30.42 20.45 6.07
C THR A 356 30.72 19.43 5.00
N PHE A 357 30.50 19.79 3.74
CA PHE A 357 30.73 18.95 2.57
C PHE A 357 31.68 19.67 1.62
N SER A 358 32.45 18.92 0.83
CA SER A 358 33.49 19.44 -0.06
C SER A 358 32.95 20.22 -1.26
N GLY A 359 31.74 19.92 -1.71
CA GLY A 359 31.07 20.60 -2.81
C GLY A 359 29.78 21.29 -2.38
N SER A 360 29.06 21.86 -3.32
CA SER A 360 27.80 22.56 -3.04
C SER A 360 26.77 22.43 -4.16
N ARG A 361 25.49 22.52 -3.75
CA ARG A 361 24.38 22.58 -4.69
C ARG A 361 24.27 23.98 -5.30
N THR A 362 24.46 24.11 -6.60
CA THR A 362 24.40 25.41 -7.32
C THR A 362 22.95 25.82 -7.63
N CYS A 363 22.15 24.89 -8.13
CA CYS A 363 20.72 25.07 -8.35
C CYS A 363 19.99 23.73 -8.24
N ARG A 364 18.65 23.74 -8.44
CA ARG A 364 17.86 22.52 -8.37
C ARG A 364 18.30 21.52 -9.46
N GLY A 365 18.80 20.37 -9.01
CA GLY A 365 19.24 19.28 -9.89
C GLY A 365 20.70 19.34 -10.29
N LEU A 366 21.47 20.39 -9.92
CA LEU A 366 22.89 20.51 -10.24
C LEU A 366 23.74 20.66 -8.97
N TYR A 367 24.83 19.94 -8.95
CA TYR A 367 25.83 19.94 -7.88
C TYR A 367 27.22 20.27 -8.47
N LYS A 368 27.98 21.07 -7.76
CA LYS A 368 29.36 21.42 -8.11
C LYS A 368 30.31 20.82 -7.10
N THR A 369 31.21 19.94 -7.55
CA THR A 369 32.25 19.32 -6.73
C THR A 369 33.33 20.29 -6.32
N LYS A 370 34.21 19.92 -5.40
CA LYS A 370 35.41 20.67 -5.03
C LYS A 370 36.24 21.05 -6.26
N ASN A 371 36.41 20.14 -7.18
CA ASN A 371 37.14 20.34 -8.45
C ASN A 371 36.34 21.04 -9.54
N LYS A 372 35.27 21.79 -9.17
CA LYS A 372 34.43 22.58 -10.08
C LYS A 372 33.69 21.77 -11.16
N LYS A 373 33.70 20.42 -11.14
CA LYS A 373 32.88 19.59 -12.03
C LYS A 373 31.41 19.73 -11.65
N THR A 374 30.57 19.93 -12.67
CA THR A 374 29.11 20.03 -12.49
C THR A 374 28.47 18.68 -12.79
N LEU A 375 27.65 18.19 -11.85
CA LEU A 375 26.96 16.92 -11.94
C LEU A 375 25.46 17.11 -11.75
N THR A 376 24.68 16.25 -12.38
CA THR A 376 23.26 16.13 -12.06
C THR A 376 23.13 15.44 -10.70
N LEU A 377 22.44 16.08 -9.73
CA LEU A 377 22.25 15.57 -8.37
C LEU A 377 21.76 14.11 -8.30
N MET A 378 20.96 13.71 -9.28
CA MET A 378 20.46 12.33 -9.36
C MET A 378 21.53 11.26 -9.61
N LEU A 379 22.71 11.66 -10.08
CA LEU A 379 23.85 10.76 -10.25
C LEU A 379 24.74 10.68 -8.99
N MET A 380 24.47 11.50 -7.98
CA MET A 380 25.24 11.56 -6.73
C MET A 380 24.73 10.58 -5.67
N VAL A 381 23.59 9.93 -5.89
CA VAL A 381 22.93 9.04 -4.93
C VAL A 381 23.40 7.58 -5.02
N LEU A 382 24.62 7.40 -5.45
CA LEU A 382 25.23 6.07 -5.56
C LEU A 382 25.95 5.64 -4.29
#